data_6d64d48f4dfeb9fd54c86520c13a40b2
#
_entry.id   6d64d48f4dfeb9fd54c86520c13a40b2
#
_cell.length_a   1.000
_cell.length_b   1.000
_cell.length_c   1.000
_cell.angle_alpha   90.00
_cell.angle_beta   90.00
_cell.angle_gamma   90.00
#
_symmetry.space_group_name_H-M   'P 1'
#
loop_
_entity.id
_entity.type
_entity.pdbx_description
1 polymer ?
#
loop_
_entity_poly.entity_id
_entity_poly.type
_entity_poly.pdbx_seq_one_letter_code
_entity_poly.pdbx_strand_id
1 'polypeptide(L)'
;MSRDYPRSIDCGGVAVELRRFLPADEAAVLAFAQALPQHDLLFINRDITHPRVIKAWLAEIAEGTISTIIAVTGDKVVGCCAVVSDALSWSPHVGEIRVLVATEMRDRGLGRTLAQEALVEGIGRGLTKLTVQMTIDQRGAIAVFEGLGFRGEALLKEQVKSRDGTLHDIAVLSHDVAQVSAQQAMMGLDSVA
;
A
#
# COMPACT_ATOMS: atom_id res chain seq x y z
N MET A 1 7.19 -15.04 -5.61
CA MET A 1 5.88 -15.34 -6.23
C MET A 1 5.34 -14.07 -6.85
N SER A 2 4.99 -14.07 -8.12
CA SER A 2 4.31 -12.96 -8.80
C SER A 2 2.87 -13.36 -9.03
N ARG A 3 1.92 -12.45 -8.82
CA ARG A 3 0.52 -12.68 -9.17
C ARG A 3 0.23 -12.11 -10.55
N ASP A 4 -0.61 -12.82 -11.31
CA ASP A 4 -1.05 -12.34 -12.61
C ASP A 4 -2.17 -11.32 -12.48
N TYR A 5 -2.13 -10.29 -13.33
CA TYR A 5 -3.13 -9.23 -13.43
C TYR A 5 -3.58 -9.06 -14.89
N PRO A 6 -4.86 -8.70 -15.17
CA PRO A 6 -5.91 -8.38 -14.19
C PRO A 6 -6.50 -9.62 -13.50
N ARG A 7 -7.06 -9.43 -12.29
CA ARG A 7 -7.81 -10.46 -11.59
C ARG A 7 -9.04 -9.89 -10.89
N SER A 8 -10.11 -10.64 -10.86
CA SER A 8 -11.35 -10.25 -10.18
C SER A 8 -11.42 -10.86 -8.79
N ILE A 9 -11.93 -10.07 -7.84
CA ILE A 9 -12.20 -10.46 -6.46
C ILE A 9 -13.61 -10.01 -6.06
N ASP A 10 -14.18 -10.64 -5.04
CA ASP A 10 -15.40 -10.17 -4.39
C ASP A 10 -15.02 -9.46 -3.08
N CYS A 11 -15.53 -8.25 -2.90
CA CYS A 11 -15.37 -7.46 -1.69
C CYS A 11 -16.73 -7.13 -1.09
N GLY A 12 -17.24 -8.02 -0.25
CA GLY A 12 -18.53 -7.85 0.41
C GLY A 12 -19.70 -7.71 -0.57
N GLY A 13 -19.74 -8.58 -1.59
CA GLY A 13 -20.76 -8.59 -2.64
C GLY A 13 -20.51 -7.59 -3.77
N VAL A 14 -19.37 -6.91 -3.79
CA VAL A 14 -18.97 -6.00 -4.87
C VAL A 14 -17.85 -6.63 -5.67
N ALA A 15 -18.05 -6.82 -6.98
CA ALA A 15 -17.02 -7.28 -7.89
C ALA A 15 -15.99 -6.16 -8.11
N VAL A 16 -14.71 -6.46 -7.83
CA VAL A 16 -13.60 -5.54 -7.97
C VAL A 16 -12.53 -6.17 -8.84
N GLU A 17 -12.07 -5.45 -9.84
CA GLU A 17 -10.91 -5.83 -10.64
C GLU A 17 -9.62 -5.23 -10.04
N LEU A 18 -8.63 -6.08 -9.81
CA LEU A 18 -7.27 -5.65 -9.45
C LEU A 18 -6.39 -5.69 -10.70
N ARG A 19 -5.73 -4.60 -11.01
CA ARG A 19 -4.81 -4.50 -12.15
C ARG A 19 -3.70 -3.49 -11.96
N ARG A 20 -2.68 -3.51 -12.80
CA ARG A 20 -1.60 -2.53 -12.78
C ARG A 20 -2.11 -1.14 -13.10
N PHE A 21 -1.53 -0.14 -12.43
CA PHE A 21 -1.78 1.27 -12.74
C PHE A 21 -1.05 1.64 -14.04
N LEU A 22 -1.81 2.03 -15.07
CA LEU A 22 -1.30 2.40 -16.39
C LEU A 22 -1.56 3.88 -16.68
N PRO A 23 -0.84 4.49 -17.65
CA PRO A 23 -1.06 5.91 -18.02
C PRO A 23 -2.50 6.27 -18.38
N ALA A 24 -3.27 5.32 -18.93
CA ALA A 24 -4.69 5.53 -19.24
C ALA A 24 -5.56 5.76 -17.98
N ASP A 25 -5.09 5.40 -16.80
CA ASP A 25 -5.80 5.52 -15.54
C ASP A 25 -5.55 6.85 -14.81
N GLU A 26 -4.69 7.72 -15.36
CA GLU A 26 -4.25 8.97 -14.71
C GLU A 26 -5.44 9.78 -14.17
N ALA A 27 -6.46 10.00 -15.01
CA ALA A 27 -7.64 10.78 -14.63
C ALA A 27 -8.48 10.08 -13.56
N ALA A 28 -8.66 8.75 -13.64
CA ALA A 28 -9.45 7.98 -12.68
C ALA A 28 -8.76 7.91 -11.30
N VAL A 29 -7.42 7.73 -11.28
CA VAL A 29 -6.63 7.73 -10.04
C VAL A 29 -6.60 9.12 -9.42
N LEU A 30 -6.50 10.21 -10.21
CA LEU A 30 -6.60 11.57 -9.70
C LEU A 30 -7.97 11.82 -9.06
N ALA A 31 -9.06 11.44 -9.73
CA ALA A 31 -10.40 11.59 -9.21
C ALA A 31 -10.60 10.81 -7.90
N PHE A 32 -10.09 9.58 -7.83
CA PHE A 32 -10.06 8.77 -6.61
C PHE A 32 -9.31 9.48 -5.48
N ALA A 33 -8.09 9.96 -5.74
CA ALA A 33 -7.29 10.65 -4.74
C ALA A 33 -7.98 11.92 -4.19
N GLN A 34 -8.63 12.68 -5.08
CA GLN A 34 -9.37 13.91 -4.72
C GLN A 34 -10.65 13.63 -3.90
N ALA A 35 -11.23 12.43 -4.02
CA ALA A 35 -12.41 12.02 -3.27
C ALA A 35 -12.09 11.48 -1.87
N LEU A 36 -10.81 11.16 -1.59
CA LEU A 36 -10.40 10.64 -0.29
C LEU A 36 -10.39 11.74 0.79
N PRO A 37 -10.76 11.41 2.03
CA PRO A 37 -10.56 12.30 3.17
C PRO A 37 -9.08 12.68 3.29
N GLN A 38 -8.80 13.95 3.52
CA GLN A 38 -7.42 14.46 3.64
C GLN A 38 -6.60 13.70 4.68
N HIS A 39 -7.22 13.35 5.80
CA HIS A 39 -6.58 12.61 6.88
C HIS A 39 -5.99 11.27 6.42
N ASP A 40 -6.62 10.61 5.45
CA ASP A 40 -6.14 9.34 4.90
C ASP A 40 -4.89 9.48 4.02
N LEU A 41 -4.53 10.69 3.66
CA LEU A 41 -3.38 10.99 2.80
C LEU A 41 -2.14 11.45 3.58
N LEU A 42 -2.26 11.68 4.89
CA LEU A 42 -1.20 12.28 5.71
C LEU A 42 0.09 11.47 5.78
N PHE A 43 0.03 10.13 5.57
CA PHE A 43 1.21 9.28 5.55
C PHE A 43 1.93 9.26 4.19
N ILE A 44 1.35 9.90 3.17
CA ILE A 44 1.95 9.98 1.84
C ILE A 44 2.78 11.26 1.76
N ASN A 45 4.07 11.13 1.45
CA ASN A 45 5.02 12.25 1.44
C ASN A 45 4.72 13.33 0.38
N ARG A 46 3.80 13.07 -0.57
CA ARG A 46 3.41 13.98 -1.63
C ARG A 46 1.88 14.09 -1.71
N ASP A 47 1.38 15.25 -2.05
CA ASP A 47 -0.05 15.48 -2.24
C ASP A 47 -0.54 14.87 -3.57
N ILE A 48 -1.04 13.64 -3.50
CA ILE A 48 -1.55 12.89 -4.67
C ILE A 48 -2.86 13.47 -5.23
N THR A 49 -3.48 14.45 -4.59
CA THR A 49 -4.62 15.18 -5.15
C THR A 49 -4.21 16.16 -6.24
N HIS A 50 -2.89 16.36 -6.43
CA HIS A 50 -2.37 17.26 -7.43
C HIS A 50 -1.97 16.52 -8.72
N PRO A 51 -2.43 16.94 -9.93
CA PRO A 51 -2.17 16.24 -11.20
C PRO A 51 -0.68 15.98 -11.48
N ARG A 52 0.20 16.94 -11.12
CA ARG A 52 1.65 16.77 -11.31
C ARG A 52 2.23 15.62 -10.50
N VAL A 53 1.64 15.32 -9.34
CA VAL A 53 2.11 14.22 -8.48
C VAL A 53 1.69 12.88 -9.09
N ILE A 54 0.49 12.78 -9.67
CA ILE A 54 0.07 11.57 -10.39
C ILE A 54 0.97 11.29 -11.60
N LYS A 55 1.35 12.34 -12.36
CA LYS A 55 2.30 12.19 -13.48
C LYS A 55 3.68 11.74 -13.02
N ALA A 56 4.19 12.30 -11.92
CA ALA A 56 5.45 11.86 -11.33
C ALA A 56 5.37 10.40 -10.85
N TRP A 57 4.24 10.00 -10.27
CA TRP A 57 4.01 8.62 -9.84
C TRP A 57 4.07 7.65 -11.04
N LEU A 58 3.44 7.99 -12.18
CA LEU A 58 3.52 7.18 -13.40
C LEU A 58 4.96 7.10 -13.94
N ALA A 59 5.74 8.18 -13.88
CA ALA A 59 7.15 8.16 -14.25
C ALA A 59 7.96 7.22 -13.35
N GLU A 60 7.76 7.27 -12.02
CA GLU A 60 8.40 6.40 -11.05
C GLU A 60 8.01 4.91 -11.24
N ILE A 61 6.77 4.63 -11.70
CA ILE A 61 6.37 3.27 -12.10
C ILE A 61 7.15 2.82 -13.34
N ALA A 62 7.30 3.69 -14.34
CA ALA A 62 8.08 3.37 -15.55
C ALA A 62 9.56 3.15 -15.26
N GLU A 63 10.13 3.84 -14.27
CA GLU A 63 11.50 3.68 -13.77
C GLU A 63 11.67 2.43 -12.89
N GLY A 64 10.56 1.80 -12.45
CA GLY A 64 10.60 0.62 -11.60
C GLY A 64 10.82 0.91 -10.10
N THR A 65 10.87 2.17 -9.67
CA THR A 65 10.99 2.55 -8.25
C THR A 65 9.69 2.36 -7.48
N ILE A 66 8.55 2.41 -8.18
CA ILE A 66 7.23 2.15 -7.61
C ILE A 66 6.53 1.05 -8.42
N SER A 67 5.91 0.10 -7.74
CA SER A 67 4.94 -0.82 -8.32
C SER A 67 3.57 -0.54 -7.73
N THR A 68 2.56 -0.40 -8.58
CA THR A 68 1.21 -0.03 -8.14
C THR A 68 0.15 -0.93 -8.75
N ILE A 69 -0.76 -1.39 -7.88
CA ILE A 69 -1.97 -2.11 -8.24
C ILE A 69 -3.16 -1.22 -7.86
N ILE A 70 -4.09 -1.04 -8.80
CA ILE A 70 -5.35 -0.35 -8.57
C ILE A 70 -6.50 -1.35 -8.47
N ALA A 71 -7.50 -1.01 -7.67
CA ALA A 71 -8.76 -1.72 -7.53
C ALA A 71 -9.84 -0.90 -8.23
N VAL A 72 -10.56 -1.54 -9.16
CA VAL A 72 -11.51 -0.86 -10.04
C VAL A 72 -12.87 -1.55 -9.95
N THR A 73 -13.94 -0.75 -9.89
CA THR A 73 -15.32 -1.21 -10.01
C THR A 73 -15.99 -0.43 -11.14
N GLY A 74 -16.37 -1.11 -12.24
CA GLY A 74 -16.73 -0.43 -13.48
C GLY A 74 -15.55 0.46 -13.94
N ASP A 75 -15.82 1.77 -14.12
CA ASP A 75 -14.80 2.73 -14.56
C ASP A 75 -14.17 3.53 -13.39
N LYS A 76 -14.50 3.18 -12.14
CA LYS A 76 -14.03 3.93 -10.96
C LYS A 76 -12.91 3.19 -10.24
N VAL A 77 -11.83 3.89 -9.96
CA VAL A 77 -10.83 3.44 -8.99
C VAL A 77 -11.42 3.57 -7.58
N VAL A 78 -11.41 2.47 -6.83
CA VAL A 78 -11.95 2.39 -5.47
C VAL A 78 -10.89 2.05 -4.43
N GLY A 79 -9.67 1.83 -4.86
CA GLY A 79 -8.53 1.63 -3.98
C GLY A 79 -7.25 1.44 -4.77
N CYS A 80 -6.14 1.51 -4.08
CA CYS A 80 -4.84 1.15 -4.64
C CYS A 80 -3.88 0.69 -3.55
N CYS A 81 -2.88 -0.09 -3.96
CA CYS A 81 -1.69 -0.31 -3.16
C CYS A 81 -0.44 -0.08 -3.99
N ALA A 82 0.61 0.39 -3.34
CA ALA A 82 1.91 0.62 -3.95
C ALA A 82 3.03 0.06 -3.06
N VAL A 83 4.09 -0.40 -3.71
CA VAL A 83 5.37 -0.74 -3.08
C VAL A 83 6.42 0.20 -3.65
N VAL A 84 7.03 0.99 -2.79
CA VAL A 84 8.07 1.97 -3.12
C VAL A 84 9.41 1.41 -2.67
N SER A 85 10.39 1.36 -3.54
CA SER A 85 11.76 0.93 -3.20
C SER A 85 12.75 1.64 -4.12
N ASP A 86 13.94 1.92 -3.62
CA ASP A 86 15.00 2.58 -4.37
C ASP A 86 16.26 1.69 -4.38
N ALA A 87 16.55 1.11 -5.54
CA ALA A 87 17.71 0.23 -5.73
C ALA A 87 19.06 0.97 -5.62
N LEU A 88 19.07 2.29 -5.72
CA LEU A 88 20.27 3.12 -5.61
C LEU A 88 20.48 3.69 -4.21
N SER A 89 19.55 3.44 -3.27
CA SER A 89 19.68 3.86 -1.88
C SER A 89 20.60 2.93 -1.08
N TRP A 90 20.97 3.36 0.13
CA TRP A 90 21.68 2.50 1.09
C TRP A 90 20.77 1.42 1.71
N SER A 91 19.46 1.44 1.38
CA SER A 91 18.46 0.48 1.85
C SER A 91 17.72 -0.16 0.69
N PRO A 92 18.39 -0.74 -0.33
CA PRO A 92 17.73 -1.27 -1.52
C PRO A 92 16.86 -2.50 -1.20
N HIS A 93 17.04 -3.10 -0.06
CA HIS A 93 16.30 -4.26 0.46
C HIS A 93 15.01 -3.88 1.20
N VAL A 94 14.75 -2.60 1.41
CA VAL A 94 13.59 -2.09 2.14
C VAL A 94 12.56 -1.53 1.15
N GLY A 95 11.29 -1.91 1.33
CA GLY A 95 10.17 -1.34 0.61
C GLY A 95 9.15 -0.71 1.54
N GLU A 96 8.58 0.42 1.13
CA GLU A 96 7.44 1.05 1.79
C GLU A 96 6.15 0.64 1.09
N ILE A 97 5.21 0.08 1.84
CA ILE A 97 3.86 -0.23 1.38
C ILE A 97 2.95 0.96 1.65
N ARG A 98 2.14 1.32 0.66
CA ARG A 98 1.07 2.31 0.76
C ARG A 98 -0.22 1.69 0.32
N VAL A 99 -1.30 1.86 1.10
CA VAL A 99 -2.64 1.35 0.78
C VAL A 99 -3.66 2.45 0.98
N LEU A 100 -4.50 2.65 -0.01
CA LEU A 100 -5.61 3.59 0.02
C LEU A 100 -6.89 2.89 -0.39
N VAL A 101 -8.00 3.19 0.30
CA VAL A 101 -9.33 2.61 0.03
C VAL A 101 -10.38 3.71 0.07
N ALA A 102 -11.21 3.76 -0.95
CA ALA A 102 -12.37 4.64 -1.00
C ALA A 102 -13.27 4.42 0.22
N THR A 103 -13.86 5.49 0.74
CA THR A 103 -14.67 5.43 1.96
C THR A 103 -15.82 4.43 1.85
N GLU A 104 -16.48 4.36 0.70
CA GLU A 104 -17.58 3.44 0.41
C GLU A 104 -17.18 1.96 0.31
N MET A 105 -15.88 1.68 0.20
CA MET A 105 -15.34 0.32 0.12
C MET A 105 -14.69 -0.15 1.42
N ARG A 106 -14.76 0.65 2.48
CA ARG A 106 -14.28 0.25 3.82
C ARG A 106 -15.16 -0.86 4.39
N ASP A 107 -14.59 -1.60 5.32
CA ASP A 107 -15.23 -2.72 6.03
C ASP A 107 -15.74 -3.85 5.11
N ARG A 108 -15.34 -3.83 3.81
CA ARG A 108 -15.64 -4.88 2.80
C ARG A 108 -14.45 -5.81 2.51
N GLY A 109 -13.37 -5.70 3.28
CA GLY A 109 -12.17 -6.52 3.11
C GLY A 109 -11.18 -6.02 2.04
N LEU A 110 -11.51 -4.98 1.25
CA LEU A 110 -10.64 -4.48 0.18
C LEU A 110 -9.26 -4.04 0.70
N GLY A 111 -9.23 -3.31 1.83
CA GLY A 111 -7.96 -2.85 2.41
C GLY A 111 -7.03 -4.00 2.79
N ARG A 112 -7.57 -5.09 3.36
CA ARG A 112 -6.80 -6.29 3.68
C ARG A 112 -6.28 -6.98 2.41
N THR A 113 -7.11 -7.09 1.39
CA THR A 113 -6.71 -7.68 0.10
C THR A 113 -5.58 -6.86 -0.53
N LEU A 114 -5.71 -5.53 -0.61
CA LEU A 114 -4.68 -4.66 -1.16
C LEU A 114 -3.36 -4.72 -0.35
N ALA A 115 -3.43 -4.82 0.97
CA ALA A 115 -2.25 -5.00 1.81
C ALA A 115 -1.56 -6.35 1.52
N GLN A 116 -2.34 -7.42 1.31
CA GLN A 116 -1.81 -8.72 0.89
C GLN A 116 -1.17 -8.68 -0.50
N GLU A 117 -1.79 -7.97 -1.47
CA GLU A 117 -1.21 -7.77 -2.80
C GLU A 117 0.14 -7.05 -2.72
N ALA A 118 0.20 -5.98 -1.92
CA ALA A 118 1.44 -5.22 -1.72
C ALA A 118 2.53 -6.06 -1.05
N LEU A 119 2.18 -6.90 -0.06
CA LEU A 119 3.12 -7.82 0.59
C LEU A 119 3.70 -8.81 -0.43
N VAL A 120 2.84 -9.46 -1.23
CA VAL A 120 3.26 -10.40 -2.27
C VAL A 120 4.13 -9.71 -3.33
N GLU A 121 3.75 -8.50 -3.75
CA GLU A 121 4.53 -7.69 -4.69
C GLU A 121 5.92 -7.34 -4.14
N GLY A 122 6.00 -6.91 -2.88
CA GLY A 122 7.27 -6.60 -2.23
C GLY A 122 8.20 -7.82 -2.13
N ILE A 123 7.66 -8.97 -1.74
CA ILE A 123 8.40 -10.25 -1.72
C ILE A 123 8.85 -10.64 -3.13
N GLY A 124 7.97 -10.51 -4.12
CA GLY A 124 8.27 -10.82 -5.53
C GLY A 124 9.38 -9.94 -6.12
N ARG A 125 9.56 -8.74 -5.60
CA ARG A 125 10.65 -7.81 -5.94
C ARG A 125 11.96 -8.11 -5.19
N GLY A 126 11.99 -9.13 -4.33
CA GLY A 126 13.18 -9.50 -3.56
C GLY A 126 13.44 -8.61 -2.34
N LEU A 127 12.47 -7.83 -1.91
CA LEU A 127 12.60 -7.02 -0.70
C LEU A 127 12.57 -7.91 0.55
N THR A 128 13.48 -7.68 1.48
CA THR A 128 13.60 -8.47 2.69
C THR A 128 13.00 -7.79 3.92
N LYS A 129 12.73 -6.49 3.84
CA LYS A 129 12.02 -5.72 4.85
C LYS A 129 10.94 -4.87 4.18
N LEU A 130 9.74 -4.91 4.73
CA LEU A 130 8.63 -4.07 4.28
C LEU A 130 8.16 -3.19 5.43
N THR A 131 7.94 -1.92 5.16
CA THR A 131 7.46 -0.94 6.14
C THR A 131 6.13 -0.37 5.68
N VAL A 132 5.34 0.11 6.63
CA VAL A 132 4.11 0.87 6.39
C VAL A 132 4.01 1.98 7.41
N GLN A 133 3.50 3.12 6.99
CA GLN A 133 3.28 4.29 7.83
C GLN A 133 1.79 4.63 7.88
N MET A 134 1.31 5.07 9.03
CA MET A 134 -0.07 5.53 9.21
C MET A 134 -0.20 6.38 10.47
N THR A 135 -1.21 7.21 10.56
CA THR A 135 -1.51 7.93 11.79
C THR A 135 -2.02 6.95 12.86
N ILE A 136 -1.72 7.22 14.13
CA ILE A 136 -2.00 6.31 15.25
C ILE A 136 -3.49 6.06 15.49
N ASP A 137 -4.35 6.92 15.00
CA ASP A 137 -5.81 6.80 15.09
C ASP A 137 -6.41 5.91 13.98
N GLN A 138 -5.66 5.55 12.95
CA GLN A 138 -6.06 4.59 11.90
C GLN A 138 -6.01 3.14 12.41
N ARG A 139 -6.70 2.86 13.53
CA ARG A 139 -6.66 1.56 14.22
C ARG A 139 -7.05 0.38 13.34
N GLY A 140 -7.99 0.57 12.43
CA GLY A 140 -8.40 -0.48 11.48
C GLY A 140 -7.27 -0.86 10.52
N ALA A 141 -6.52 0.12 10.02
CA ALA A 141 -5.35 -0.14 9.17
C ALA A 141 -4.23 -0.82 9.96
N ILE A 142 -3.94 -0.36 11.18
CA ILE A 142 -2.95 -0.99 12.08
C ILE A 142 -3.31 -2.47 12.27
N ALA A 143 -4.55 -2.79 12.63
CA ALA A 143 -4.99 -4.16 12.85
C ALA A 143 -4.87 -5.05 11.59
N VAL A 144 -5.11 -4.50 10.40
CA VAL A 144 -4.91 -5.22 9.13
C VAL A 144 -3.44 -5.60 8.97
N PHE A 145 -2.51 -4.67 9.14
CA PHE A 145 -1.08 -4.93 8.97
C PHE A 145 -0.53 -5.82 10.09
N GLU A 146 -0.94 -5.65 11.34
CA GLU A 146 -0.58 -6.56 12.43
C GLU A 146 -1.05 -8.00 12.15
N GLY A 147 -2.27 -8.15 11.61
CA GLY A 147 -2.80 -9.44 11.16
C GLY A 147 -2.05 -10.06 9.97
N LEU A 148 -1.25 -9.29 9.24
CA LEU A 148 -0.35 -9.74 8.18
C LEU A 148 1.09 -9.97 8.69
N GLY A 149 1.33 -9.84 9.99
CA GLY A 149 2.64 -10.10 10.60
C GLY A 149 3.53 -8.87 10.77
N PHE A 150 3.06 -7.68 10.40
CA PHE A 150 3.78 -6.45 10.72
C PHE A 150 3.81 -6.19 12.22
N ARG A 151 4.85 -5.55 12.70
CA ARG A 151 5.03 -5.17 14.11
C ARG A 151 5.43 -3.71 14.22
N GLY A 152 5.02 -3.05 15.30
CA GLY A 152 5.41 -1.68 15.57
C GLY A 152 6.93 -1.56 15.68
N GLU A 153 7.51 -0.62 14.94
CA GLU A 153 8.94 -0.36 14.90
C GLU A 153 9.27 1.01 15.50
N ALA A 154 8.47 2.02 15.18
CA ALA A 154 8.70 3.38 15.67
C ALA A 154 7.40 4.18 15.82
N LEU A 155 7.45 5.21 16.67
CA LEU A 155 6.47 6.27 16.76
C LEU A 155 7.17 7.60 16.46
N LEU A 156 6.75 8.25 15.37
CA LEU A 156 7.25 9.54 14.96
C LEU A 156 6.27 10.61 15.46
N LYS A 157 6.65 11.34 16.50
CA LYS A 157 5.80 12.36 17.10
C LYS A 157 5.70 13.59 16.21
N GLU A 158 4.46 14.11 16.09
CA GLU A 158 4.17 15.34 15.35
C GLU A 158 4.77 15.37 13.93
N GLN A 159 4.82 14.19 13.28
CA GLN A 159 5.52 13.98 12.02
C GLN A 159 4.82 14.65 10.84
N VAL A 160 3.50 14.72 10.85
CA VAL A 160 2.71 15.29 9.76
C VAL A 160 1.74 16.32 10.27
N LYS A 161 1.38 17.26 9.39
CA LYS A 161 0.47 18.35 9.69
C LYS A 161 -0.69 18.35 8.70
N SER A 162 -1.93 18.31 9.21
CA SER A 162 -3.12 18.52 8.38
C SER A 162 -3.28 20.00 7.99
N ARG A 163 -4.14 20.27 7.00
CA ARG A 163 -4.31 21.65 6.48
C ARG A 163 -4.87 22.65 7.51
N ASP A 164 -5.57 22.16 8.52
CA ASP A 164 -6.06 22.97 9.65
C ASP A 164 -4.96 23.29 10.68
N GLY A 165 -3.74 22.79 10.48
CA GLY A 165 -2.58 23.00 11.34
C GLY A 165 -2.41 21.98 12.45
N THR A 166 -3.29 20.99 12.58
CA THR A 166 -3.17 19.91 13.58
C THR A 166 -1.98 19.01 13.26
N LEU A 167 -1.15 18.75 14.27
CA LEU A 167 -0.02 17.82 14.19
C LEU A 167 -0.49 16.40 14.53
N HIS A 168 0.04 15.42 13.81
CA HIS A 168 -0.30 14.01 14.01
C HIS A 168 0.95 13.16 14.14
N ASP A 169 0.87 12.18 15.02
CA ASP A 169 1.89 11.15 15.19
C ASP A 169 1.74 10.07 14.12
N ILE A 170 2.85 9.57 13.62
CA ILE A 170 2.91 8.46 12.67
C ILE A 170 3.45 7.22 13.37
N ALA A 171 2.70 6.14 13.31
CA ALA A 171 3.17 4.80 13.62
C ALA A 171 3.88 4.22 12.39
N VAL A 172 5.07 3.68 12.60
CA VAL A 172 5.81 2.89 11.61
C VAL A 172 5.73 1.43 12.03
N LEU A 173 5.20 0.58 11.16
CA LEU A 173 5.22 -0.86 11.35
C LEU A 173 6.13 -1.48 10.29
N SER A 174 6.78 -2.60 10.64
CA SER A 174 7.61 -3.34 9.71
C SER A 174 7.32 -4.84 9.71
N HIS A 175 7.64 -5.47 8.60
CA HIS A 175 7.61 -6.91 8.41
C HIS A 175 8.98 -7.36 7.90
N ASP A 176 9.66 -8.19 8.67
CA ASP A 176 10.91 -8.83 8.27
C ASP A 176 10.60 -10.12 7.50
N VAL A 177 10.65 -10.04 6.18
CA VAL A 177 10.35 -11.16 5.27
C VAL A 177 11.35 -12.28 5.47
N ALA A 178 12.62 -11.95 5.68
CA ALA A 178 13.69 -12.94 5.84
C ALA A 178 13.51 -13.74 7.13
N GLN A 179 13.18 -13.07 8.23
CA GLN A 179 12.96 -13.71 9.54
C GLN A 179 11.73 -14.63 9.52
N VAL A 180 10.62 -14.18 8.91
CA VAL A 180 9.39 -14.99 8.80
C VAL A 180 9.64 -16.21 7.93
N SER A 181 10.31 -16.07 6.79
CA SER A 181 10.66 -17.19 5.93
C SER A 181 11.57 -18.19 6.64
N ALA A 182 12.58 -17.71 7.38
CA ALA A 182 13.46 -18.59 8.16
C ALA A 182 12.71 -19.34 9.27
N GLN A 183 11.77 -18.70 9.95
CA GLN A 183 10.95 -19.35 10.97
C GLN A 183 10.02 -20.42 10.37
N GLN A 184 9.43 -20.15 9.20
CA GLN A 184 8.60 -21.13 8.48
C GLN A 184 9.42 -22.33 8.03
N ALA A 185 10.64 -22.11 7.50
CA ALA A 185 11.56 -23.18 7.14
C ALA A 185 11.92 -24.06 8.35
N MET A 186 12.22 -23.46 9.49
CA MET A 186 12.52 -24.20 10.73
C MET A 186 11.32 -25.02 11.26
N MET A 187 10.10 -24.58 11.00
CA MET A 187 8.87 -25.26 11.41
C MET A 187 8.39 -26.30 10.37
N GLY A 188 9.10 -26.48 9.27
CA GLY A 188 8.72 -27.42 8.19
C GLY A 188 7.45 -26.98 7.44
N LEU A 189 7.11 -25.70 7.45
CA LEU A 189 5.91 -25.13 6.82
C LEU A 189 6.16 -24.66 5.37
N ASP A 190 7.35 -24.93 4.81
CA ASP A 190 7.76 -24.50 3.46
C ASP A 190 7.10 -25.25 2.31
N SER A 191 6.16 -26.15 2.58
CA SER A 191 5.59 -27.03 1.56
C SER A 191 4.06 -27.05 1.57
N VAL A 192 3.41 -25.91 1.34
CA VAL A 192 2.08 -25.92 0.73
C VAL A 192 2.04 -24.77 -0.28
N ALA A 193 2.49 -25.10 -1.49
CA ALA A 193 2.29 -24.30 -2.68
C ALA A 193 0.89 -24.52 -3.23
#